data_e3955c58235f73660f738d0313a27912
#
_entry.id   e3955c58235f73660f738d0313a27912
#
_cell.length_a   1.000
_cell.length_b   1.000
_cell.length_c   1.000
_cell.angle_alpha   90.00
_cell.angle_beta   90.00
_cell.angle_gamma   90.00
#
_symmetry.space_group_name_H-M   'P 1'
#
loop_
_entity.id
_entity.type
_entity.pdbx_description
1 polymer ?
#
loop_
_entity_poly.entity_id
_entity_poly.type
_entity_poly.pdbx_seq_one_letter_code
_entity_poly.pdbx_strand_id
1 'polypeptide(L)'
;DFKPYLIRILATVKRNWLVIIPESARMGRRGRVQIQFAIARDGTVPRLVIATPSGTEALDRAAVAGISASTPFPPLPAEFPGSEVRLQFTFTYNMGVQNRIE
;
A
#
# COMPACT_ATOMS: atom_id res chain seq x y z
N ASP A 1 -3.84 21.59 -1.73
CA ASP A 1 -2.69 20.72 -1.57
C ASP A 1 -3.14 19.35 -1.02
N PHE A 2 -2.88 18.30 -1.77
CA PHE A 2 -3.32 16.94 -1.39
C PHE A 2 -2.23 16.15 -0.66
N LYS A 3 -1.09 16.74 -0.42
CA LYS A 3 0.01 16.05 0.25
C LYS A 3 -0.36 15.52 1.63
N PRO A 4 -1.09 16.26 2.49
CA PRO A 4 -1.49 15.72 3.78
C PRO A 4 -2.36 14.47 3.66
N TYR A 5 -3.25 14.44 2.66
CA TYR A 5 -4.08 13.27 2.41
C TYR A 5 -3.23 12.06 2.04
N LEU A 6 -2.28 12.23 1.09
CA LEU A 6 -1.41 11.15 0.64
C LEU A 6 -0.53 10.62 1.77
N ILE A 7 -0.03 11.52 2.64
CA ILE A 7 0.76 11.12 3.79
C ILE A 7 -0.06 10.24 4.74
N ARG A 8 -1.34 10.58 4.96
CA ARG A 8 -2.22 9.78 5.81
C ARG A 8 -2.46 8.39 5.22
N ILE A 9 -2.67 8.31 3.91
CA ILE A 9 -2.87 7.03 3.22
C ILE A 9 -1.63 6.16 3.42
N LEU A 10 -0.46 6.70 3.15
CA LEU A 10 0.78 5.95 3.28
C LEU A 10 1.02 5.49 4.72
N ALA A 11 0.80 6.36 5.70
CA ALA A 11 1.01 6.02 7.10
C ALA A 11 0.05 4.92 7.57
N THR A 12 -1.22 4.99 7.14
CA THR A 12 -2.22 3.99 7.50
C THR A 12 -1.87 2.62 6.92
N VAL A 13 -1.51 2.59 5.64
CA VAL A 13 -1.14 1.33 4.98
C VAL A 13 0.10 0.75 5.63
N LYS A 14 1.12 1.58 5.89
CA LYS A 14 2.35 1.12 6.51
C LYS A 14 2.09 0.51 7.88
N ARG A 15 1.28 1.17 8.70
CA ARG A 15 0.96 0.67 10.05
C ARG A 15 0.29 -0.71 9.98
N ASN A 16 -0.69 -0.87 9.09
CA ASN A 16 -1.40 -2.13 8.95
C ASN A 16 -0.53 -3.21 8.35
N TRP A 17 0.29 -2.85 7.37
CA TRP A 17 1.21 -3.79 6.73
C TRP A 17 2.24 -4.34 7.72
N LEU A 18 2.80 -3.48 8.58
CA LEU A 18 3.84 -3.91 9.52
C LEU A 18 3.35 -4.98 10.50
N VAL A 19 2.06 -5.00 10.84
CA VAL A 19 1.53 -6.02 11.75
C VAL A 19 1.20 -7.34 11.05
N ILE A 20 1.13 -7.34 9.72
CA ILE A 20 0.80 -8.55 8.95
C ILE A 20 1.95 -9.05 8.08
N ILE A 21 3.15 -8.49 8.26
CA ILE A 21 4.34 -8.96 7.56
C ILE A 21 4.50 -10.45 7.84
N PRO A 22 4.64 -11.30 6.80
CA PRO A 22 4.69 -12.74 6.99
C PRO A 22 5.99 -13.18 7.66
N GLU A 23 5.95 -14.38 8.25
CA GLU A 23 7.10 -14.92 8.95
C GLU A 23 8.32 -15.02 8.04
N SER A 24 8.14 -15.34 6.76
CA SER A 24 9.25 -15.41 5.82
C SER A 24 10.03 -14.08 5.77
N ALA A 25 9.32 -12.95 5.83
CA ALA A 25 9.98 -11.65 5.86
C ALA A 25 10.66 -11.41 7.20
N ARG A 26 10.04 -11.85 8.31
CA ARG A 26 10.64 -11.74 9.64
C ARG A 26 11.90 -12.58 9.74
N MET A 27 11.98 -13.64 8.95
CA MET A 27 13.17 -14.51 8.87
C MET A 27 14.20 -14.00 7.87
N GLY A 28 13.99 -12.81 7.31
CA GLY A 28 14.96 -12.15 6.45
C GLY A 28 14.71 -12.26 4.96
N ARG A 29 13.58 -12.84 4.53
CA ARG A 29 13.25 -12.91 3.10
C ARG A 29 13.19 -11.51 2.51
N ARG A 30 13.90 -11.32 1.41
CA ARG A 30 13.98 -10.02 0.73
C ARG A 30 13.04 -10.00 -0.45
N GLY A 31 12.50 -8.83 -0.77
CA GLY A 31 11.65 -8.69 -1.93
C GLY A 31 11.10 -7.29 -2.06
N ARG A 32 10.58 -7.03 -3.25
CA ARG A 32 9.96 -5.76 -3.56
C ARG A 32 8.73 -6.03 -4.42
N VAL A 33 7.60 -5.48 -4.03
CA VAL A 33 6.36 -5.60 -4.80
C VAL A 33 5.81 -4.22 -5.06
N GLN A 34 5.39 -3.98 -6.31
CA GLN A 34 4.75 -2.73 -6.70
C GLN A 34 3.28 -2.99 -6.93
N ILE A 35 2.44 -2.19 -6.27
CA ILE A 35 0.98 -2.30 -6.37
C ILE A 35 0.41 -0.98 -6.84
N GLN A 36 -0.43 -1.04 -7.87
CA GLN A 36 -1.18 0.10 -8.36
C GLN A 36 -2.61 -0.03 -7.90
N PHE A 37 -3.19 1.04 -7.38
CA PHE A 37 -4.57 1.03 -6.92
C PHE A 37 -5.18 2.41 -7.07
N ALA A 38 -6.51 2.43 -7.08
CA ALA A 38 -7.26 3.68 -7.17
C ALA A 38 -8.12 3.83 -5.92
N ILE A 39 -8.18 5.06 -5.39
CA ILE A 39 -9.07 5.40 -4.29
C ILE A 39 -10.18 6.26 -4.87
N ALA A 40 -11.41 5.79 -4.72
CA ALA A 40 -12.57 6.52 -5.18
C ALA A 40 -12.88 7.68 -4.23
N ARG A 41 -13.74 8.58 -4.67
CA ARG A 41 -14.07 9.78 -3.90
C ARG A 41 -14.56 9.48 -2.50
N ASP A 42 -15.25 8.36 -2.31
CA ASP A 42 -15.76 7.95 -0.99
C ASP A 42 -14.74 7.18 -0.15
N GLY A 43 -13.53 6.99 -0.64
CA GLY A 43 -12.47 6.27 0.08
C GLY A 43 -12.38 4.79 -0.21
N THR A 44 -13.27 4.24 -1.03
CA THR A 44 -13.19 2.83 -1.40
C THR A 44 -12.11 2.60 -2.45
N VAL A 45 -11.68 1.35 -2.61
CA VAL A 45 -10.65 0.97 -3.58
C VAL A 45 -11.28 0.06 -4.63
N PRO A 46 -11.78 0.64 -5.74
CA PRO A 46 -12.45 -0.16 -6.76
C PRO A 46 -11.51 -1.03 -7.61
N ARG A 47 -10.22 -0.67 -7.66
CA ARG A 47 -9.25 -1.40 -8.47
C ARG A 47 -7.92 -1.48 -7.73
N LEU A 48 -7.32 -2.67 -7.80
CA LEU A 48 -5.98 -2.92 -7.24
C LEU A 48 -5.34 -4.01 -8.07
N VAL A 49 -4.12 -3.76 -8.53
CA VAL A 49 -3.35 -4.75 -9.30
C VAL A 49 -1.91 -4.80 -8.81
N ILE A 50 -1.32 -5.99 -8.85
CA ILE A 50 0.10 -6.15 -8.60
C ILE A 50 0.80 -5.85 -9.92
N ALA A 51 1.45 -4.69 -9.98
CA ALA A 51 2.13 -4.27 -11.21
C ALA A 51 3.44 -5.03 -11.38
N THR A 52 4.17 -5.25 -10.29
CA THR A 52 5.42 -5.99 -10.32
C THR A 52 5.48 -6.88 -9.08
N PRO A 53 5.36 -8.20 -9.23
CA PRO A 53 5.42 -9.11 -8.10
C PRO A 53 6.83 -9.26 -7.56
N SER A 54 6.95 -9.64 -6.29
CA SER A 54 8.25 -9.84 -5.65
C SER A 54 8.90 -11.16 -6.03
N GLY A 55 8.13 -12.10 -6.57
CA GLY A 55 8.59 -13.47 -6.78
C GLY A 55 8.28 -14.37 -5.59
N THR A 56 7.77 -13.83 -4.50
CA THR A 56 7.39 -14.59 -3.31
C THR A 56 5.94 -14.28 -2.98
N GLU A 57 5.06 -15.27 -3.13
CA GLU A 57 3.63 -15.08 -2.97
C GLU A 57 3.25 -14.51 -1.60
N ALA A 58 3.89 -14.99 -0.54
CA ALA A 58 3.58 -14.51 0.81
C ALA A 58 3.84 -13.00 0.96
N LEU A 59 4.91 -12.50 0.35
CA LEU A 59 5.22 -11.07 0.39
C LEU A 59 4.20 -10.26 -0.40
N ASP A 60 3.79 -10.78 -1.56
CA ASP A 60 2.80 -10.10 -2.40
C ASP A 60 1.45 -10.04 -1.70
N ARG A 61 1.03 -11.14 -1.07
CA ARG A 61 -0.23 -11.18 -0.34
C ARG A 61 -0.24 -10.22 0.84
N ALA A 62 0.89 -10.12 1.57
CA ALA A 62 0.97 -9.23 2.71
C ALA A 62 0.85 -7.76 2.29
N ALA A 63 1.46 -7.40 1.16
CA ALA A 63 1.36 -6.04 0.64
C ALA A 63 -0.09 -5.70 0.25
N VAL A 64 -0.76 -6.60 -0.47
CA VAL A 64 -2.17 -6.43 -0.83
C VAL A 64 -3.03 -6.32 0.44
N ALA A 65 -2.78 -7.19 1.41
CA ALA A 65 -3.55 -7.18 2.65
C ALA A 65 -3.35 -5.88 3.45
N GLY A 66 -2.16 -5.29 3.38
CA GLY A 66 -1.90 -3.99 4.01
C GLY A 66 -2.80 -2.89 3.47
N ILE A 67 -2.99 -2.88 2.17
CA ILE A 67 -3.90 -1.92 1.54
C ILE A 67 -5.35 -2.27 1.88
N SER A 68 -5.72 -3.54 1.72
CA SER A 68 -7.11 -3.98 1.97
C SER A 68 -7.54 -3.75 3.42
N ALA A 69 -6.65 -3.99 4.38
CA ALA A 69 -6.94 -3.76 5.80
C ALA A 69 -7.11 -2.28 6.13
N SER A 70 -6.67 -1.40 5.26
CA SER A 70 -6.73 0.05 5.45
C SER A 70 -7.99 0.67 4.84
N THR A 71 -8.74 -0.10 4.07
CA THR A 71 -9.95 0.42 3.42
C THR A 71 -11.18 0.31 4.32
N PRO A 72 -12.14 1.21 4.21
CA PRO A 72 -12.08 2.38 3.34
C PRO A 72 -11.17 3.46 3.90
N PHE A 73 -10.54 4.20 2.99
CA PHE A 73 -9.73 5.35 3.36
C PHE A 73 -10.63 6.56 3.63
N PRO A 74 -10.10 7.65 4.21
CA PRO A 74 -10.87 8.89 4.28
C PRO A 74 -11.28 9.32 2.87
N PRO A 75 -12.46 9.95 2.72
CA PRO A 75 -12.88 10.48 1.43
C PRO A 75 -11.85 11.44 0.85
N LEU A 76 -11.82 11.54 -0.47
CA LEU A 76 -10.94 12.51 -1.14
C LEU A 76 -11.30 13.93 -0.69
N PRO A 77 -10.31 14.83 -0.59
CA PRO A 77 -10.60 16.24 -0.28
C PRO A 77 -11.60 16.81 -1.28
N ALA A 78 -12.46 17.71 -0.79
CA ALA A 78 -13.52 18.29 -1.63
C ALA A 78 -12.95 18.98 -2.88
N GLU A 79 -11.77 19.60 -2.77
CA GLU A 79 -11.13 20.30 -3.87
C GLU A 79 -10.46 19.37 -4.89
N PHE A 80 -10.39 18.08 -4.63
CA PHE A 80 -9.77 17.17 -5.58
C PHE A 80 -10.63 17.10 -6.83
N PRO A 81 -10.06 17.39 -8.03
CA PRO A 81 -10.86 17.60 -9.23
C PRO A 81 -11.41 16.33 -9.88
N GLY A 82 -10.95 15.15 -9.48
CA GLY A 82 -11.34 13.92 -10.15
C GLY A 82 -12.28 13.05 -9.31
N SER A 83 -12.70 11.95 -9.91
CA SER A 83 -13.54 10.95 -9.23
C SER A 83 -12.72 9.92 -8.47
N GLU A 84 -11.42 9.86 -8.72
CA GLU A 84 -10.54 8.92 -8.06
C GLU A 84 -9.10 9.44 -8.12
N VAL A 85 -8.26 8.95 -7.20
CA VAL A 85 -6.83 9.17 -7.28
C VAL A 85 -6.15 7.82 -7.51
N ARG A 86 -5.16 7.80 -8.40
CA ARG A 86 -4.40 6.59 -8.73
C ARG A 86 -3.04 6.68 -8.07
N LEU A 87 -2.67 5.61 -7.37
CA LEU A 87 -1.43 5.56 -6.63
C LEU A 87 -0.65 4.28 -6.97
N GLN A 88 0.67 4.36 -6.83
CA GLN A 88 1.51 3.18 -6.89
C GLN A 88 2.37 3.15 -5.64
N PHE A 89 2.27 2.06 -4.88
CA PHE A 89 3.11 1.85 -3.71
C PHE A 89 4.11 0.75 -4.00
N THR A 90 5.36 0.98 -3.58
CA THR A 90 6.41 -0.02 -3.64
C THR A 90 6.70 -0.49 -2.22
N PHE A 91 6.39 -1.76 -1.94
CA PHE A 91 6.63 -2.37 -0.63
C PHE A 91 7.98 -3.07 -0.69
N THR A 92 8.89 -2.69 0.18
CA THR A 92 10.24 -3.24 0.18
C THR A 92 10.49 -3.99 1.49
N TYR A 93 10.83 -5.28 1.37
CA TYR A 93 11.09 -6.17 2.51
C TYR A 93 12.60 -6.42 2.63
N ASN A 94 13.19 -6.01 3.75
CA ASN A 94 14.57 -6.36 4.11
C ASN A 94 15.63 -6.00 3.07
N MET A 95 15.38 -4.98 2.25
CA MET A 95 16.33 -4.50 1.25
C MET A 95 16.87 -3.14 1.69
N GLY A 96 17.58 -3.16 2.80
CA GLY A 96 18.08 -1.94 3.40
C GLY A 96 18.02 -2.09 4.90
N VAL A 97 17.88 -0.99 5.63
CA VAL A 97 17.91 -1.05 7.09
C VAL A 97 16.57 -1.46 7.69
N GLN A 98 15.49 -1.32 6.95
CA GLN A 98 14.16 -1.68 7.45
C GLN A 98 13.16 -1.86 6.30
N ASN A 99 12.01 -2.47 6.63
CA ASN A 99 10.90 -2.58 5.70
C ASN A 99 10.29 -1.20 5.48
N ARG A 100 9.92 -0.90 4.22
CA ARG A 100 9.39 0.43 3.91
C ARG A 100 8.42 0.37 2.74
N ILE A 101 7.60 1.41 2.66
CA ILE A 101 6.70 1.64 1.52
C ILE A 101 7.08 2.99 0.93
N GLU A 102 7.14 3.03 -0.38
CA GLU A 102 7.41 4.27 -1.14
C GLU A 102 6.35 4.53 -2.18
#